data_13aef95569bc142102fc9ab9d47fae06
#
_entry.id   13aef95569bc142102fc9ab9d47fae06
#
_cell.length_a   1.000
_cell.length_b   1.000
_cell.length_c   1.000
_cell.angle_alpha   90.00
_cell.angle_beta   90.00
_cell.angle_gamma   90.00
#
_symmetry.space_group_name_H-M   'P 1'
#
loop_
_entity.id
_entity.type
_entity.pdbx_description
1 polymer ?
#
loop_
_entity_poly.entity_id
_entity_poly.type
_entity_poly.pdbx_seq_one_letter_code
_entity_poly.pdbx_strand_id
1 'polypeptide(L)' 'MELKLKQYMFTFREGGWNTVWAKTRKGAQKEALLKYWDDDNLNPIPSSVHLATEEGLQSAMSLFY' A
#
# COMPACT_ATOMS: atom_id res chain seq x y z
N MET A 1 -2.46 10.59 23.14
CA MET A 1 -3.56 10.03 22.32
C MET A 1 -2.98 9.04 21.35
N GLU A 2 -3.50 7.83 21.37
CA GLU A 2 -3.02 6.79 20.45
C GLU A 2 -3.64 6.99 19.06
N LEU A 3 -2.80 6.92 18.04
CA LEU A 3 -3.27 6.96 16.68
C LEU A 3 -3.84 5.59 16.30
N LYS A 4 -5.01 5.58 15.69
CA LYS A 4 -5.61 4.35 15.20
C LYS A 4 -4.92 3.89 13.94
N LEU A 5 -4.82 2.58 13.77
CA LEU A 5 -4.32 2.02 12.53
C LEU A 5 -5.29 2.33 11.40
N LYS A 6 -4.73 2.75 10.27
CA LYS A 6 -5.48 3.00 9.04
C LYS A 6 -4.97 2.07 7.97
N GLN A 7 -5.83 1.71 7.05
CA GLN A 7 -5.44 0.90 5.91
C GLN A 7 -4.93 1.80 4.79
N TYR A 8 -3.75 1.47 4.29
CA TYR A 8 -3.15 2.17 3.15
C TYR A 8 -2.98 1.18 2.01
N MET A 9 -3.18 1.65 0.79
CA MET A 9 -2.93 0.83 -0.39
C MET A 9 -1.72 1.37 -1.17
N PHE A 10 -1.10 0.50 -1.93
CA PHE A 10 0.06 0.84 -2.75
C PHE A 10 0.14 -0.12 -3.95
N THR A 11 0.88 0.30 -4.96
CA THR A 11 1.07 -0.48 -6.17
C THR A 11 2.50 -0.97 -6.27
N PHE A 12 2.73 -1.98 -7.09
CA PHE A 12 4.05 -2.53 -7.38
C PHE A 12 4.53 -2.05 -8.75
N ARG A 13 5.85 -1.96 -8.90
CA ARG A 13 6.45 -1.59 -10.20
C ARG A 13 6.09 -2.58 -11.31
N GLU A 14 5.91 -3.84 -10.95
CA GLU A 14 5.57 -4.93 -11.86
C GLU A 14 4.08 -5.00 -12.16
N GLY A 15 3.28 -4.15 -11.53
CA GLY A 15 1.83 -4.16 -11.63
C GLY A 15 1.19 -4.84 -10.43
N GLY A 16 -0.10 -4.60 -10.22
CA GLY A 16 -0.81 -5.10 -9.07
C GLY A 16 -0.76 -4.14 -7.90
N TRP A 17 -1.47 -4.49 -6.83
CA TRP A 17 -1.58 -3.66 -5.63
C TRP A 17 -1.77 -4.53 -4.40
N ASN A 18 -1.53 -3.95 -3.23
CA ASN A 18 -1.79 -4.58 -1.95
C ASN A 18 -2.03 -3.49 -0.90
N THR A 19 -2.32 -3.91 0.32
CA THR A 19 -2.61 -2.98 1.42
C THR A 19 -1.75 -3.30 2.64
N VAL A 20 -1.55 -2.28 3.48
CA VAL A 20 -0.90 -2.43 4.77
C VAL A 20 -1.65 -1.57 5.78
N TRP A 21 -1.52 -1.93 7.05
CA TRP A 21 -2.08 -1.18 8.17
C TRP A 21 -0.96 -0.40 8.86
N ALA A 22 -1.15 0.88 9.02
CA ALA A 22 -0.18 1.75 9.69
C ALA A 22 -0.89 2.96 10.29
N LYS A 23 -0.21 3.66 11.17
CA LYS A 23 -0.76 4.86 11.81
C LYS A 23 -0.62 6.09 10.94
N THR A 24 0.39 6.12 10.09
CA THR A 24 0.70 7.26 9.21
C THR A 24 1.08 6.76 7.82
N ARG A 25 1.05 7.67 6.84
CA ARG A 25 1.49 7.37 5.48
C ARG A 25 2.97 6.96 5.44
N LYS A 26 3.82 7.64 6.19
CA LYS A 26 5.25 7.29 6.30
C LYS A 26 5.43 5.90 6.86
N GLY A 27 4.68 5.56 7.91
CA GLY A 27 4.69 4.22 8.47
C GLY A 27 4.23 3.18 7.47
N ALA A 28 3.21 3.49 6.68
CA ALA A 28 2.70 2.60 5.65
C ALA A 28 3.75 2.36 4.56
N GLN A 29 4.47 3.39 4.14
CA GLN A 29 5.56 3.27 3.17
C GLN A 29 6.64 2.32 3.68
N LYS A 30 7.03 2.49 4.94
CA LYS A 30 8.02 1.64 5.59
C LYS A 30 7.55 0.20 5.68
N GLU A 31 6.31 -0.01 6.11
CA GLU A 31 5.73 -1.35 6.23
C GLU A 31 5.63 -2.06 4.88
N ALA A 32 5.26 -1.34 3.83
CA ALA A 32 5.19 -1.89 2.49
C ALA A 32 6.58 -2.36 2.03
N LEU A 33 7.61 -1.55 2.25
CA LEU A 33 8.97 -1.90 1.87
C LEU A 33 9.50 -3.09 2.67
N LEU A 34 9.22 -3.13 3.98
CA LEU A 34 9.66 -4.23 4.83
C LEU A 34 8.96 -5.55 4.48
N LYS A 35 7.68 -5.48 4.17
CA LYS A 35 6.89 -6.67 3.85
C LYS A 35 7.43 -7.41 2.62
N TYR A 36 8.00 -6.67 1.67
CA TYR A 36 8.51 -7.25 0.42
C TYR A 36 10.02 -7.09 0.27
N TRP A 37 10.72 -6.88 1.38
CA TRP A 37 12.17 -6.66 1.37
C TRP A 37 12.94 -7.78 0.70
N ASP A 38 12.56 -9.03 0.97
CA ASP A 38 13.25 -10.21 0.45
C ASP A 38 12.64 -10.74 -0.85
N ASP A 39 11.69 -10.02 -1.43
CA ASP A 39 11.00 -10.45 -2.64
C ASP A 39 11.53 -9.70 -3.85
N ASP A 40 12.34 -10.37 -4.67
CA ASP A 40 12.92 -9.78 -5.88
C ASP A 40 11.89 -9.57 -7.00
N ASN A 41 10.70 -10.18 -6.88
CA ASN A 41 9.66 -10.13 -7.91
C ASN A 41 8.63 -9.04 -7.66
N LEU A 42 8.56 -8.51 -6.45
CA LEU A 42 7.57 -7.49 -6.09
C LEU A 42 8.27 -6.28 -5.49
N ASN A 43 8.14 -5.15 -6.16
CA ASN A 43 8.77 -3.90 -5.74
C ASN A 43 7.69 -2.85 -5.49
N PRO A 44 7.28 -2.63 -4.21
CA PRO A 44 6.27 -1.62 -3.92
C PRO A 44 6.80 -0.22 -4.24
N ILE A 45 5.91 0.63 -4.73
CA ILE A 45 6.25 2.01 -5.07
C ILE A 45 5.86 2.88 -3.87
N PRO A 46 6.81 3.41 -3.09
CA PRO A 46 6.47 4.19 -1.89
C PRO A 46 5.62 5.41 -2.18
N SER A 47 5.85 6.08 -3.30
CA SER A 47 5.06 7.25 -3.67
C SER A 47 3.61 6.93 -3.99
N SER A 48 3.26 5.67 -4.23
CA SER A 48 1.89 5.23 -4.50
C SER A 48 1.08 4.99 -3.23
N VAL A 49 1.72 4.96 -2.06
CA VAL A 49 1.04 4.69 -0.80
C VAL A 49 0.06 5.82 -0.48
N HIS A 50 -1.20 5.46 -0.28
CA HIS A 50 -2.25 6.41 0.09
C HIS A 50 -3.35 5.69 0.88
N LEU A 51 -4.21 6.46 1.52
CA LEU A 51 -5.31 5.88 2.28
C LEU A 51 -6.18 5.01 1.39
N ALA A 52 -6.43 3.80 1.86
CA ALA A 52 -7.33 2.88 1.18
C ALA A 52 -8.77 3.26 1.52
N THR A 53 -9.40 4.01 0.64
CA THR A 53 -10.82 4.31 0.73
C THR A 53 -11.57 3.31 -0.13
N GLU A 54 -12.85 3.11 0.16
CA GLU A 54 -13.68 2.22 -0.63
C GLU A 54 -13.62 2.57 -2.11
N GLU A 55 -13.70 3.86 -2.41
CA GLU A 55 -13.62 4.40 -3.76
C GLU A 55 -12.25 4.12 -4.40
N GLY A 56 -11.18 4.32 -3.65
CA GLY A 56 -9.82 4.06 -4.11
C GLY A 56 -9.58 2.59 -4.39
N LEU A 57 -10.10 1.71 -3.54
CA LEU A 57 -9.98 0.26 -3.74
C LEU A 57 -10.74 -0.19 -4.99
N GLN A 58 -11.93 0.35 -5.22
CA GLN A 58 -12.72 0.04 -6.42
C GLN A 58 -11.99 0.50 -7.68
N SER A 59 -11.38 1.68 -7.67
CA SER A 59 -10.59 2.17 -8.78
C SER A 59 -9.39 1.28 -9.07
N ALA A 60 -8.71 0.83 -8.04
CA ALA A 60 -7.57 -0.07 -8.18
C ALA A 60 -8.01 -1.41 -8.78
N MET A 61 -9.13 -1.96 -8.29
CA MET A 61 -9.69 -3.19 -8.85
C MET A 61 -10.05 -3.05 -10.32
N SER A 62 -10.62 -1.91 -10.70
CA SER A 62 -10.99 -1.64 -12.08
C SER A 62 -9.78 -1.55 -13.01
N LEU A 63 -8.64 -1.09 -12.49
CA LEU A 63 -7.41 -0.99 -13.27
C LEU A 63 -6.72 -2.33 -13.48
N PHE A 64 -6.87 -3.27 -12.54
CA PHE A 64 -6.13 -4.54 -12.56
C PHE A 64 -7.02 -5.76 -12.80
N TYR A 65 -8.31 -5.57 -12.88
CA TYR A 65 -9.28 -6.58 -13.24
C TYR A 65 -10.08 -6.10 -14.48
#